data_d150bdab5562c74a9e8735824416ec21
#
_entry.id   d150bdab5562c74a9e8735824416ec21
#
_cell.length_a   1.000
_cell.length_b   1.000
_cell.length_c   1.000
_cell.angle_alpha   90.00
_cell.angle_beta   90.00
_cell.angle_gamma   90.00
#
_symmetry.space_group_name_H-M   'P 1'
#
loop_
_entity.id
_entity.type
_entity.pdbx_description
1 polymer ?
#
loop_
_entity_poly.entity_id
_entity_poly.type
_entity_poly.pdbx_seq_one_letter_code
_entity_poly.pdbx_strand_id
1 'polypeptide(L)'
;MSNTFRISLLTAIVLFSASALSALPQGYPAEYQKVVDAATKEGKVVIYSTTDIKAAGPLIQGFEKTYPGIKVEYNDMNSTELYNRFISEQASGGVSGDVVWSSSMDTGLKLATDYAMEYKSPEQSQLPKWAVWKDKAYGTTYEPVVFIYNKRLIPAGDVPDSHTALAKLIASQTDKFKGKVTTYDIEKSGLGFMLSVQDHNADPNYFKTLADVAKGGLSVQSSTGTMMERVSSGENLIGFNILGSYAEARAKNDPSLGISYPKDYTLVLSRVSFISQ
;
A
#
# COMPACT_ATOMS: atom_id res chain seq x y z
N MET A 1 13.76 -79.96 26.09
CA MET A 1 12.81 -78.84 26.18
C MET A 1 13.61 -77.61 26.58
N SER A 2 13.97 -76.78 25.59
CA SER A 2 14.77 -75.54 25.83
C SER A 2 13.96 -74.39 25.37
N ASN A 3 13.53 -73.53 26.33
CA ASN A 3 12.81 -72.25 26.09
C ASN A 3 13.79 -71.10 25.93
N THR A 4 13.95 -70.66 24.72
CA THR A 4 14.72 -69.46 24.43
C THR A 4 13.81 -68.21 24.49
N PHE A 5 14.00 -67.37 25.50
CA PHE A 5 13.35 -66.04 25.67
C PHE A 5 14.06 -65.04 24.75
N ARG A 6 13.33 -64.50 23.74
CA ARG A 6 13.78 -63.39 22.90
C ARG A 6 13.34 -62.08 23.54
N ILE A 7 14.29 -61.29 24.05
CA ILE A 7 14.08 -59.91 24.51
C ILE A 7 14.16 -59.00 23.28
N SER A 8 13.04 -58.43 22.86
CA SER A 8 12.99 -57.37 21.82
C SER A 8 13.29 -56.04 22.45
N LEU A 9 14.44 -55.47 22.10
CA LEU A 9 14.83 -54.12 22.48
C LEU A 9 14.10 -53.12 21.57
N LEU A 10 13.09 -52.43 22.06
CA LEU A 10 12.46 -51.31 21.36
C LEU A 10 13.35 -50.06 21.57
N THR A 11 14.08 -49.68 20.55
CA THR A 11 14.83 -48.44 20.50
C THR A 11 13.84 -47.30 20.17
N ALA A 12 13.46 -46.49 21.14
CA ALA A 12 12.68 -45.28 20.93
C ALA A 12 13.59 -44.18 20.30
N ILE A 13 13.40 -43.95 19.00
CA ILE A 13 14.04 -42.79 18.33
C ILE A 13 13.29 -41.52 18.74
N VAL A 14 13.87 -40.74 19.66
CA VAL A 14 13.41 -39.41 19.98
C VAL A 14 13.87 -38.48 18.84
N LEU A 15 12.95 -38.15 17.95
CA LEU A 15 13.15 -37.12 16.94
C LEU A 15 13.19 -35.77 17.65
N PHE A 16 14.39 -35.25 17.93
CA PHE A 16 14.59 -33.86 18.26
C PHE A 16 14.30 -33.05 16.99
N SER A 17 13.13 -32.42 16.92
CA SER A 17 12.88 -31.36 15.96
C SER A 17 13.81 -30.19 16.31
N ALA A 18 14.92 -30.10 15.60
CA ALA A 18 15.76 -28.91 15.64
C ALA A 18 14.92 -27.77 15.06
N SER A 19 14.37 -26.92 15.94
CA SER A 19 13.83 -25.64 15.53
C SER A 19 14.98 -24.87 14.87
N ALA A 20 14.86 -24.60 13.57
CA ALA A 20 15.81 -23.75 12.88
C ALA A 20 15.79 -22.39 13.56
N LEU A 21 16.81 -22.10 14.35
CA LEU A 21 17.00 -20.76 14.90
C LEU A 21 17.17 -19.81 13.73
N SER A 22 16.23 -18.85 13.58
CA SER A 22 16.36 -17.79 12.60
C SER A 22 17.62 -17.00 12.89
N ALA A 23 18.56 -17.00 11.95
CA ALA A 23 19.77 -16.19 12.07
C ALA A 23 19.40 -14.71 12.00
N LEU A 24 19.96 -13.90 12.89
CA LEU A 24 19.79 -12.45 12.82
C LEU A 24 20.30 -11.91 11.48
N PRO A 25 19.61 -10.93 10.88
CA PRO A 25 20.14 -10.19 9.74
C PRO A 25 21.50 -9.56 10.11
N GLN A 26 22.38 -9.48 9.13
CA GLN A 26 23.70 -8.89 9.31
C GLN A 26 23.59 -7.44 9.78
N GLY A 27 24.30 -7.06 10.83
CA GLY A 27 24.33 -5.70 11.38
C GLY A 27 23.33 -5.44 12.51
N TYR A 28 22.43 -6.40 12.80
CA TYR A 28 21.54 -6.25 13.96
C TYR A 28 22.26 -6.57 15.27
N PRO A 29 21.96 -5.83 16.35
CA PRO A 29 22.57 -6.07 17.66
C PRO A 29 22.15 -7.44 18.23
N ALA A 30 23.02 -8.10 18.98
CA ALA A 30 22.79 -9.46 19.49
C ALA A 30 21.53 -9.55 20.38
N GLU A 31 21.19 -8.50 21.09
CA GLU A 31 19.96 -8.42 21.91
C GLU A 31 18.66 -8.51 21.09
N TYR A 32 18.73 -8.19 19.79
CA TYR A 32 17.58 -8.33 18.89
C TYR A 32 17.13 -9.79 18.72
N GLN A 33 18.01 -10.77 19.03
CA GLN A 33 17.64 -12.18 19.04
C GLN A 33 16.46 -12.45 19.99
N LYS A 34 16.40 -11.75 21.11
CA LYS A 34 15.28 -11.91 22.07
C LYS A 34 13.92 -11.50 21.45
N VAL A 35 13.93 -10.46 20.58
CA VAL A 35 12.72 -10.04 19.85
C VAL A 35 12.32 -11.10 18.85
N VAL A 36 13.29 -11.66 18.10
CA VAL A 36 13.03 -12.73 17.13
C VAL A 36 12.49 -13.99 17.81
N ASP A 37 13.07 -14.37 18.97
CA ASP A 37 12.62 -15.54 19.74
C ASP A 37 11.20 -15.36 20.28
N ALA A 38 10.87 -14.16 20.78
CA ALA A 38 9.53 -13.82 21.24
C ALA A 38 8.51 -13.86 20.08
N ALA A 39 8.81 -13.19 18.98
CA ALA A 39 7.96 -13.17 17.78
C ALA A 39 7.78 -14.58 17.18
N THR A 40 8.83 -15.41 17.18
CA THR A 40 8.74 -16.81 16.74
C THR A 40 7.80 -17.62 17.65
N LYS A 41 7.77 -17.33 18.94
CA LYS A 41 6.86 -17.97 19.89
C LYS A 41 5.42 -17.52 19.67
N GLU A 42 5.19 -16.26 19.31
CA GLU A 42 3.88 -15.72 18.91
C GLU A 42 3.41 -16.33 17.58
N GLY A 43 4.34 -16.59 16.67
CA GLY A 43 4.14 -17.34 15.43
C GLY A 43 3.51 -16.55 14.29
N LYS A 44 3.04 -15.32 14.50
CA LYS A 44 2.44 -14.48 13.46
C LYS A 44 2.59 -12.99 13.73
N VAL A 45 2.44 -12.20 12.66
CA VAL A 45 2.24 -10.75 12.68
C VAL A 45 1.04 -10.40 11.81
N VAL A 46 0.14 -9.57 12.32
CA VAL A 46 -1.06 -9.12 11.63
C VAL A 46 -0.82 -7.72 11.04
N ILE A 47 -0.94 -7.59 9.73
CA ILE A 47 -0.72 -6.32 9.02
C ILE A 47 -2.04 -5.82 8.43
N TYR A 48 -2.42 -4.58 8.75
CA TYR A 48 -3.49 -3.84 8.10
C TYR A 48 -2.90 -2.89 7.09
N SER A 49 -3.22 -3.09 5.81
CA SER A 49 -2.56 -2.32 4.76
C SER A 49 -3.50 -1.89 3.64
N THR A 50 -3.15 -0.76 3.04
CA THR A 50 -3.74 -0.28 1.79
C THR A 50 -2.85 -0.57 0.58
N THR A 51 -1.80 -1.38 0.74
CA THR A 51 -0.95 -1.83 -0.35
C THR A 51 -1.48 -3.15 -0.89
N ASP A 52 -1.82 -3.20 -2.18
CA ASP A 52 -2.32 -4.42 -2.83
C ASP A 52 -1.40 -5.60 -2.54
N ILE A 53 -1.97 -6.75 -2.21
CA ILE A 53 -1.21 -7.98 -1.90
C ILE A 53 -0.21 -8.35 -3.00
N LYS A 54 -0.51 -8.05 -4.27
CA LYS A 54 0.41 -8.28 -5.39
C LYS A 54 1.69 -7.45 -5.27
N ALA A 55 1.58 -6.23 -4.75
CA ALA A 55 2.73 -5.35 -4.55
C ALA A 55 3.49 -5.69 -3.26
N ALA A 56 2.77 -6.04 -2.19
CA ALA A 56 3.35 -6.42 -0.90
C ALA A 56 3.96 -7.83 -0.89
N GLY A 57 3.50 -8.72 -1.76
CA GLY A 57 3.87 -10.14 -1.77
C GLY A 57 5.37 -10.44 -1.71
N PRO A 58 6.23 -9.80 -2.53
CA PRO A 58 7.67 -10.01 -2.45
C PRO A 58 8.28 -9.63 -1.09
N LEU A 59 7.79 -8.56 -0.44
CA LEU A 59 8.22 -8.16 0.90
C LEU A 59 7.80 -9.18 1.95
N ILE A 60 6.55 -9.64 1.89
CA ILE A 60 6.02 -10.68 2.79
C ILE A 60 6.82 -11.96 2.67
N GLN A 61 7.05 -12.43 1.44
CA GLN A 61 7.86 -13.63 1.18
C GLN A 61 9.31 -13.48 1.69
N GLY A 62 9.92 -12.29 1.50
CA GLY A 62 11.23 -11.97 2.03
C GLY A 62 11.28 -12.04 3.55
N PHE A 63 10.27 -11.49 4.22
CA PHE A 63 10.14 -11.54 5.66
C PHE A 63 9.98 -12.97 6.18
N GLU A 64 9.03 -13.74 5.65
CA GLU A 64 8.79 -15.13 6.06
C GLU A 64 9.97 -16.05 5.77
N LYS A 65 10.74 -15.78 4.72
CA LYS A 65 12.00 -16.49 4.44
C LYS A 65 13.08 -16.17 5.46
N THR A 66 13.16 -14.92 5.91
CA THR A 66 14.13 -14.48 6.92
C THR A 66 13.77 -14.99 8.32
N TYR A 67 12.45 -15.02 8.61
CA TYR A 67 11.90 -15.44 9.89
C TYR A 67 10.88 -16.59 9.72
N PRO A 68 11.31 -17.81 9.41
CA PRO A 68 10.42 -18.91 8.99
C PRO A 68 9.44 -19.37 10.08
N GLY A 69 9.65 -18.95 11.32
CA GLY A 69 8.72 -19.20 12.44
C GLY A 69 7.59 -18.18 12.56
N ILE A 70 7.57 -17.11 11.77
CA ILE A 70 6.60 -16.02 11.88
C ILE A 70 5.81 -15.91 10.58
N LYS A 71 4.49 -16.08 10.65
CA LYS A 71 3.57 -15.95 9.51
C LYS A 71 3.01 -14.54 9.42
N VAL A 72 2.90 -14.03 8.20
CA VAL A 72 2.25 -12.73 7.96
C VAL A 72 0.77 -12.95 7.64
N GLU A 73 -0.09 -12.48 8.52
CA GLU A 73 -1.52 -12.35 8.29
C GLU A 73 -1.79 -10.96 7.68
N TYR A 74 -1.87 -10.92 6.35
CA TYR A 74 -1.98 -9.67 5.61
C TYR A 74 -3.44 -9.34 5.26
N ASN A 75 -3.91 -8.18 5.71
CA ASN A 75 -5.27 -7.69 5.45
C ASN A 75 -5.19 -6.50 4.48
N ASP A 76 -5.53 -6.78 3.22
CA ASP A 76 -5.60 -5.80 2.14
C ASP A 76 -6.96 -5.08 2.19
N MET A 77 -6.96 -3.78 2.39
CA MET A 77 -8.16 -2.96 2.59
C MET A 77 -8.00 -1.61 1.89
N ASN A 78 -9.10 -0.95 1.54
CA ASN A 78 -9.01 0.46 1.19
C ASN A 78 -8.78 1.33 2.45
N SER A 79 -8.37 2.59 2.26
CA SER A 79 -7.95 3.45 3.38
C SER A 79 -9.09 3.79 4.36
N THR A 80 -10.31 3.90 3.89
CA THR A 80 -11.50 4.14 4.72
C THR A 80 -11.85 2.90 5.54
N GLU A 81 -11.81 1.72 4.91
CA GLU A 81 -12.05 0.43 5.60
C GLU A 81 -11.00 0.19 6.69
N LEU A 82 -9.73 0.40 6.38
CA LEU A 82 -8.63 0.26 7.33
C LEU A 82 -8.85 1.16 8.55
N TYR A 83 -9.11 2.44 8.32
CA TYR A 83 -9.33 3.41 9.39
C TYR A 83 -10.52 3.01 10.27
N ASN A 84 -11.67 2.72 9.66
CA ASN A 84 -12.89 2.39 10.39
C ASN A 84 -12.77 1.08 11.16
N ARG A 85 -12.16 0.06 10.57
CA ARG A 85 -11.91 -1.23 11.23
C ARG A 85 -11.02 -1.05 12.44
N PHE A 86 -9.87 -0.37 12.28
CA PHE A 86 -8.93 -0.13 13.35
C PHE A 86 -9.58 0.60 14.54
N ILE A 87 -10.28 1.71 14.27
CA ILE A 87 -10.97 2.50 15.32
C ILE A 87 -12.07 1.68 16.00
N SER A 88 -12.84 0.90 15.24
CA SER A 88 -13.92 0.06 15.83
C SER A 88 -13.37 -1.02 16.75
N GLU A 89 -12.27 -1.66 16.37
CA GLU A 89 -11.60 -2.69 17.18
C GLU A 89 -11.02 -2.07 18.45
N GLN A 90 -10.33 -0.93 18.36
CA GLN A 90 -9.80 -0.21 19.51
C GLN A 90 -10.92 0.25 20.47
N ALA A 91 -12.02 0.78 19.95
CA ALA A 91 -13.16 1.23 20.77
C ALA A 91 -13.86 0.07 21.49
N SER A 92 -13.83 -1.13 20.94
CA SER A 92 -14.39 -2.34 21.57
C SER A 92 -13.43 -3.04 22.54
N GLY A 93 -12.21 -2.53 22.72
CA GLY A 93 -11.15 -3.19 23.49
C GLY A 93 -10.65 -4.49 22.85
N GLY A 94 -10.89 -4.64 21.54
CA GLY A 94 -10.40 -5.76 20.73
C GLY A 94 -8.93 -5.61 20.34
N VAL A 95 -8.36 -6.69 19.84
CA VAL A 95 -7.02 -6.68 19.22
C VAL A 95 -7.16 -6.25 17.77
N SER A 96 -6.45 -5.19 17.38
CA SER A 96 -6.32 -4.77 15.98
C SER A 96 -5.04 -5.33 15.33
N GLY A 97 -4.72 -4.89 14.10
CA GLY A 97 -3.46 -5.28 13.48
C GLY A 97 -2.25 -4.80 14.25
N ASP A 98 -1.19 -5.62 14.29
CA ASP A 98 0.09 -5.28 14.94
C ASP A 98 0.81 -4.16 14.18
N VAL A 99 0.66 -4.13 12.85
CA VAL A 99 1.25 -3.12 11.98
C VAL A 99 0.17 -2.51 11.10
N VAL A 100 0.16 -1.18 11.04
CA VAL A 100 -0.63 -0.42 10.06
C VAL A 100 0.31 0.11 8.98
N TRP A 101 -0.10 -0.03 7.71
CA TRP A 101 0.65 0.46 6.56
C TRP A 101 -0.30 1.10 5.53
N SER A 102 -0.44 2.42 5.58
CA SER A 102 -1.48 3.16 4.87
C SER A 102 -0.92 4.19 3.88
N SER A 103 -1.55 4.29 2.70
CA SER A 103 -1.32 5.35 1.72
C SER A 103 -2.06 6.65 2.05
N SER A 104 -3.09 6.63 2.90
CA SER A 104 -3.76 7.84 3.39
C SER A 104 -2.96 8.39 4.56
N MET A 105 -2.03 9.32 4.26
CA MET A 105 -1.05 9.81 5.23
C MET A 105 -1.71 10.54 6.40
N ASP A 106 -2.77 11.29 6.14
CA ASP A 106 -3.53 12.07 7.13
C ASP A 106 -4.18 11.16 8.18
N THR A 107 -4.95 10.19 7.75
CA THR A 107 -5.59 9.22 8.66
C THR A 107 -4.58 8.26 9.27
N GLY A 108 -3.53 7.88 8.53
CA GLY A 108 -2.42 7.07 9.05
C GLY A 108 -1.68 7.75 10.20
N LEU A 109 -1.34 9.04 10.05
CA LEU A 109 -0.70 9.83 11.10
C LEU A 109 -1.66 10.12 12.27
N LYS A 110 -2.96 10.27 12.01
CA LYS A 110 -3.97 10.39 13.07
C LYS A 110 -4.01 9.12 13.92
N LEU A 111 -4.08 7.94 13.30
CA LEU A 111 -4.01 6.68 14.03
C LEU A 111 -2.70 6.54 14.80
N ALA A 112 -1.57 6.89 14.18
CA ALA A 112 -0.26 6.83 14.84
C ALA A 112 -0.15 7.79 16.04
N THR A 113 -0.83 8.94 16.00
CA THR A 113 -0.85 9.88 17.14
C THR A 113 -1.42 9.21 18.39
N ASP A 114 -2.53 8.49 18.23
CA ASP A 114 -3.34 7.99 19.34
C ASP A 114 -2.95 6.55 19.74
N TYR A 115 -2.47 5.74 18.78
CA TYR A 115 -2.33 4.29 18.96
C TYR A 115 -0.96 3.71 18.58
N ALA A 116 -0.01 4.50 18.07
CA ALA A 116 1.30 3.95 17.74
C ALA A 116 2.19 3.79 18.97
N MET A 117 2.83 2.63 19.06
CA MET A 117 3.95 2.40 19.96
C MET A 117 5.10 3.34 19.56
N GLU A 118 5.76 3.94 20.56
CA GLU A 118 7.03 4.59 20.31
C GLU A 118 8.12 3.52 20.08
N TYR A 119 8.68 3.54 18.89
CA TYR A 119 9.70 2.59 18.47
C TYR A 119 10.77 3.28 17.63
N LYS A 120 11.96 3.40 18.19
CA LYS A 120 13.12 3.90 17.46
C LYS A 120 13.77 2.77 16.68
N SER A 121 13.46 2.70 15.37
CA SER A 121 14.05 1.67 14.50
C SER A 121 15.58 1.75 14.47
N PRO A 122 16.29 0.62 14.51
CA PRO A 122 17.75 0.59 14.27
C PRO A 122 18.14 1.18 12.91
N GLU A 123 17.25 1.11 11.93
CA GLU A 123 17.44 1.64 10.57
C GLU A 123 17.17 3.15 10.45
N GLN A 124 16.67 3.80 11.50
CA GLN A 124 16.23 5.20 11.46
C GLN A 124 17.31 6.16 10.96
N SER A 125 18.58 5.89 11.29
CA SER A 125 19.71 6.72 10.84
C SER A 125 19.96 6.67 9.33
N GLN A 126 19.43 5.64 8.65
CA GLN A 126 19.53 5.46 7.20
C GLN A 126 18.35 6.09 6.45
N LEU A 127 17.30 6.49 7.17
CA LEU A 127 16.10 7.07 6.58
C LEU A 127 16.26 8.57 6.38
N PRO A 128 15.69 9.16 5.33
CA PRO A 128 15.61 10.60 5.20
C PRO A 128 14.76 11.20 6.34
N LYS A 129 15.10 12.40 6.78
CA LYS A 129 14.43 13.04 7.94
C LYS A 129 12.91 13.13 7.82
N TRP A 130 12.40 13.33 6.60
CA TRP A 130 10.96 13.40 6.35
C TRP A 130 10.24 12.07 6.58
N ALA A 131 10.95 10.94 6.52
CA ALA A 131 10.38 9.61 6.69
C ALA A 131 10.22 9.18 8.15
N VAL A 132 10.65 10.02 9.12
CA VAL A 132 10.54 9.70 10.55
C VAL A 132 9.60 10.69 11.23
N TRP A 133 8.54 10.19 11.82
CA TRP A 133 7.59 11.00 12.54
C TRP A 133 7.54 10.60 14.02
N LYS A 134 8.16 11.44 14.89
CA LYS A 134 8.12 11.35 16.36
C LYS A 134 8.53 9.97 16.94
N ASP A 135 9.38 9.21 16.26
CA ASP A 135 9.73 7.82 16.61
C ASP A 135 8.50 6.88 16.76
N LYS A 136 7.37 7.25 16.17
CA LYS A 136 6.11 6.50 16.22
C LYS A 136 5.67 5.98 14.84
N ALA A 137 5.96 6.71 13.77
CA ALA A 137 5.57 6.30 12.42
C ALA A 137 6.67 6.60 11.41
N TYR A 138 6.69 5.80 10.34
CA TYR A 138 7.71 5.83 9.32
C TYR A 138 7.09 5.93 7.93
N GLY A 139 7.60 6.88 7.12
CA GLY A 139 7.33 6.94 5.68
C GLY A 139 8.15 5.88 4.95
N THR A 140 7.48 4.99 4.23
CA THR A 140 8.11 3.81 3.63
C THR A 140 8.28 3.90 2.12
N THR A 141 7.65 4.87 1.46
CA THR A 141 7.68 5.04 0.01
C THR A 141 7.81 6.50 -0.39
N TYR A 142 8.08 6.74 -1.68
CA TYR A 142 8.06 8.07 -2.31
C TYR A 142 7.37 7.90 -3.66
N GLU A 143 6.06 8.16 -3.71
CA GLU A 143 5.20 7.79 -4.83
C GLU A 143 4.62 9.04 -5.50
N PRO A 144 5.03 9.37 -6.74
CA PRO A 144 4.40 10.44 -7.50
C PRO A 144 2.96 10.06 -7.86
N VAL A 145 2.07 11.04 -7.89
CA VAL A 145 0.70 10.92 -8.37
C VAL A 145 0.65 11.33 -9.83
N VAL A 146 0.13 10.46 -10.69
CA VAL A 146 0.25 10.58 -12.14
C VAL A 146 -1.11 10.50 -12.84
N PHE A 147 -1.12 10.86 -14.12
CA PHE A 147 -2.17 10.48 -15.06
C PHE A 147 -1.81 9.18 -15.74
N ILE A 148 -2.80 8.37 -16.04
CA ILE A 148 -2.69 7.21 -16.90
C ILE A 148 -3.64 7.35 -18.08
N TYR A 149 -3.29 6.73 -19.21
CA TYR A 149 -4.10 6.78 -20.40
C TYR A 149 -3.96 5.49 -21.23
N ASN A 150 -4.98 5.20 -22.03
CA ASN A 150 -4.90 4.07 -22.94
C ASN A 150 -4.18 4.49 -24.23
N LYS A 151 -2.97 3.98 -24.47
CA LYS A 151 -2.11 4.30 -25.62
C LYS A 151 -2.73 3.97 -26.98
N ARG A 152 -3.68 3.02 -27.02
CA ARG A 152 -4.35 2.63 -28.28
C ARG A 152 -5.47 3.60 -28.67
N LEU A 153 -6.02 4.33 -27.66
CA LEU A 153 -7.22 5.16 -27.83
C LEU A 153 -6.95 6.64 -27.70
N ILE A 154 -5.83 7.01 -27.05
CA ILE A 154 -5.35 8.40 -26.91
C ILE A 154 -4.08 8.57 -27.72
N PRO A 155 -4.12 9.35 -28.82
CA PRO A 155 -2.92 9.70 -29.57
C PRO A 155 -1.89 10.43 -28.72
N ALA A 156 -0.61 10.27 -29.03
CA ALA A 156 0.48 10.88 -28.26
C ALA A 156 0.38 12.41 -28.16
N GLY A 157 -0.15 13.08 -29.20
CA GLY A 157 -0.37 14.53 -29.21
C GLY A 157 -1.54 15.01 -28.32
N ASP A 158 -2.42 14.09 -27.91
CA ASP A 158 -3.57 14.38 -27.04
C ASP A 158 -3.31 14.02 -25.57
N VAL A 159 -2.13 13.53 -25.23
CA VAL A 159 -1.82 13.13 -23.84
C VAL A 159 -1.70 14.38 -22.97
N PRO A 160 -2.56 14.55 -21.93
CA PRO A 160 -2.47 15.71 -21.07
C PRO A 160 -1.23 15.64 -20.18
N ASP A 161 -0.52 16.76 -20.05
CA ASP A 161 0.67 16.89 -19.20
C ASP A 161 0.48 17.88 -18.05
N SER A 162 -0.75 18.29 -17.79
CA SER A 162 -1.14 19.15 -16.68
C SER A 162 -2.62 19.00 -16.37
N HIS A 163 -3.07 19.39 -15.17
CA HIS A 163 -4.48 19.35 -14.78
C HIS A 163 -5.34 20.26 -15.67
N THR A 164 -4.80 21.44 -16.01
CA THR A 164 -5.47 22.34 -16.95
C THR A 164 -5.56 21.73 -18.37
N ALA A 165 -4.50 21.04 -18.83
CA ALA A 165 -4.52 20.36 -20.13
C ALA A 165 -5.54 19.21 -20.15
N LEU A 166 -5.65 18.46 -19.06
CA LEU A 166 -6.67 17.41 -18.91
C LEU A 166 -8.09 17.99 -19.05
N ALA A 167 -8.40 19.06 -18.33
CA ALA A 167 -9.71 19.71 -18.41
C ALA A 167 -10.02 20.24 -19.82
N LYS A 168 -9.04 20.87 -20.48
CA LYS A 168 -9.18 21.37 -21.86
C LYS A 168 -9.41 20.24 -22.86
N LEU A 169 -8.67 19.14 -22.74
CA LEU A 169 -8.84 17.97 -23.61
C LEU A 169 -10.26 17.41 -23.51
N ILE A 170 -10.77 17.21 -22.29
CA ILE A 170 -12.11 16.69 -22.04
C ILE A 170 -13.18 17.64 -22.60
N ALA A 171 -13.03 18.95 -22.34
CA ALA A 171 -13.95 19.96 -22.83
C ALA A 171 -13.99 20.06 -24.36
N SER A 172 -12.85 19.87 -25.04
CA SER A 172 -12.75 19.90 -26.51
C SER A 172 -13.30 18.67 -27.22
N GLN A 173 -13.41 17.53 -26.52
CA GLN A 173 -13.83 16.23 -27.05
C GLN A 173 -14.89 15.57 -26.14
N THR A 174 -15.88 16.34 -25.70
CA THR A 174 -16.85 15.92 -24.67
C THR A 174 -17.51 14.57 -24.97
N ASP A 175 -17.94 14.33 -26.20
CA ASP A 175 -18.60 13.08 -26.59
C ASP A 175 -17.67 11.89 -26.45
N LYS A 176 -16.39 12.03 -26.81
CA LYS A 176 -15.37 10.98 -26.68
C LYS A 176 -15.10 10.61 -25.23
N PHE A 177 -15.06 11.61 -24.34
CA PHE A 177 -14.70 11.44 -22.93
C PHE A 177 -15.88 11.22 -22.00
N LYS A 178 -17.12 11.23 -22.50
CA LYS A 178 -18.33 11.03 -21.70
C LYS A 178 -18.28 9.70 -20.93
N GLY A 179 -18.20 9.77 -19.59
CA GLY A 179 -18.08 8.60 -18.71
C GLY A 179 -16.77 7.81 -18.88
N LYS A 180 -15.77 8.37 -19.57
CA LYS A 180 -14.51 7.69 -19.92
C LYS A 180 -13.28 8.16 -19.13
N VAL A 181 -13.48 9.06 -18.18
CA VAL A 181 -12.43 9.54 -17.27
C VAL A 181 -12.64 8.95 -15.90
N THR A 182 -11.59 8.39 -15.31
CA THR A 182 -11.67 7.75 -13.99
C THR A 182 -10.78 8.43 -12.96
N THR A 183 -11.27 8.49 -11.72
CA THR A 183 -10.53 8.93 -10.54
C THR A 183 -11.11 8.25 -9.30
N TYR A 184 -10.60 8.61 -8.12
CA TYR A 184 -11.13 8.10 -6.87
C TYR A 184 -12.55 8.62 -6.56
N ASP A 185 -13.35 7.74 -5.96
CA ASP A 185 -14.55 8.10 -5.22
C ASP A 185 -14.12 8.66 -3.86
N ILE A 186 -14.22 9.97 -3.70
CA ILE A 186 -13.76 10.67 -2.49
C ILE A 186 -14.61 10.37 -1.25
N GLU A 187 -15.80 9.81 -1.42
CA GLU A 187 -16.65 9.38 -0.30
C GLU A 187 -16.22 8.00 0.22
N LYS A 188 -15.69 7.13 -0.66
CA LYS A 188 -15.30 5.75 -0.33
C LYS A 188 -13.81 5.57 -0.11
N SER A 189 -12.98 6.48 -0.64
CA SER A 189 -11.52 6.40 -0.57
C SER A 189 -10.94 7.57 0.22
N GLY A 190 -10.47 7.32 1.43
CA GLY A 190 -9.74 8.33 2.23
C GLY A 190 -8.50 8.84 1.50
N LEU A 191 -7.80 7.98 0.74
CA LEU A 191 -6.71 8.41 -0.12
C LEU A 191 -7.20 9.38 -1.19
N GLY A 192 -8.30 9.08 -1.87
CA GLY A 192 -8.87 9.95 -2.90
C GLY A 192 -9.28 11.31 -2.34
N PHE A 193 -9.87 11.32 -1.15
CA PHE A 193 -10.22 12.55 -0.44
C PHE A 193 -8.96 13.37 -0.11
N MET A 194 -7.95 12.75 0.50
CA MET A 194 -6.68 13.39 0.83
C MET A 194 -6.02 14.00 -0.41
N LEU A 195 -5.92 13.26 -1.52
CA LEU A 195 -5.33 13.76 -2.77
C LEU A 195 -6.10 14.96 -3.31
N SER A 196 -7.43 14.94 -3.32
CA SER A 196 -8.25 16.08 -3.78
C SER A 196 -8.04 17.34 -2.93
N VAL A 197 -7.84 17.18 -1.62
CA VAL A 197 -7.50 18.30 -0.73
C VAL A 197 -6.11 18.84 -1.04
N GLN A 198 -5.13 17.96 -1.28
CA GLN A 198 -3.76 18.38 -1.62
C GLN A 198 -3.67 19.02 -3.01
N ASP A 199 -4.45 18.54 -3.97
CA ASP A 199 -4.60 19.18 -5.28
C ASP A 199 -5.14 20.61 -5.13
N HIS A 200 -6.16 20.82 -4.27
CA HIS A 200 -6.67 22.16 -3.98
C HIS A 200 -5.62 23.05 -3.28
N ASN A 201 -4.82 22.50 -2.39
CA ASN A 201 -3.74 23.22 -1.74
C ASN A 201 -2.64 23.64 -2.76
N ALA A 202 -2.38 22.80 -3.76
CA ALA A 202 -1.41 23.08 -4.83
C ALA A 202 -1.97 24.06 -5.88
N ASP A 203 -3.26 23.94 -6.21
CA ASP A 203 -3.98 24.84 -7.12
C ASP A 203 -5.36 25.21 -6.54
N PRO A 204 -5.56 26.47 -6.07
CA PRO A 204 -6.86 26.93 -5.56
C PRO A 204 -8.02 26.78 -6.56
N ASN A 205 -7.74 26.67 -7.87
CA ASN A 205 -8.76 26.44 -8.90
C ASN A 205 -9.08 24.96 -9.12
N TYR A 206 -8.43 24.04 -8.42
CA TYR A 206 -8.58 22.60 -8.64
C TYR A 206 -10.04 22.14 -8.67
N PHE A 207 -10.87 22.55 -7.71
CA PHE A 207 -12.27 22.12 -7.70
C PHE A 207 -13.08 22.65 -8.88
N LYS A 208 -12.72 23.82 -9.42
CA LYS A 208 -13.30 24.31 -10.68
C LYS A 208 -12.87 23.43 -11.85
N THR A 209 -11.57 23.10 -11.93
CA THR A 209 -11.01 22.19 -12.92
C THR A 209 -11.67 20.80 -12.84
N LEU A 210 -11.82 20.26 -11.63
CA LEU A 210 -12.49 18.99 -11.37
C LEU A 210 -13.97 19.03 -11.81
N ALA A 211 -14.68 20.11 -11.51
CA ALA A 211 -16.06 20.29 -11.95
C ALA A 211 -16.19 20.34 -13.49
N ASP A 212 -15.23 20.98 -14.17
CA ASP A 212 -15.18 21.00 -15.63
C ASP A 212 -14.93 19.59 -16.21
N VAL A 213 -14.03 18.82 -15.63
CA VAL A 213 -13.80 17.40 -15.97
C VAL A 213 -15.05 16.55 -15.72
N ALA A 214 -15.75 16.81 -14.62
CA ALA A 214 -16.93 16.04 -14.21
C ALA A 214 -18.17 16.28 -15.07
N LYS A 215 -18.26 17.34 -15.86
CA LYS A 215 -19.41 17.66 -16.75
C LYS A 215 -19.74 16.52 -17.72
N GLY A 216 -18.72 15.78 -18.16
CA GLY A 216 -18.87 14.58 -19.00
C GLY A 216 -19.26 13.31 -18.24
N GLY A 217 -19.33 13.37 -16.92
CA GLY A 217 -19.45 12.22 -16.03
C GLY A 217 -18.11 11.58 -15.73
N LEU A 218 -17.84 11.34 -14.45
CA LEU A 218 -16.67 10.62 -13.96
C LEU A 218 -17.03 9.17 -13.65
N SER A 219 -16.10 8.26 -13.96
CA SER A 219 -16.13 6.87 -13.51
C SER A 219 -15.31 6.78 -12.23
N VAL A 220 -15.94 6.91 -11.05
CA VAL A 220 -15.24 6.92 -9.78
C VAL A 220 -15.03 5.52 -9.22
N GLN A 221 -13.86 5.28 -8.61
CA GLN A 221 -13.42 3.98 -8.11
C GLN A 221 -12.81 4.11 -6.70
N SER A 222 -12.80 3.01 -5.95
CA SER A 222 -12.20 2.98 -4.61
C SER A 222 -10.71 2.64 -4.59
N SER A 223 -10.13 2.13 -5.69
CA SER A 223 -8.73 1.69 -5.76
C SER A 223 -8.02 2.08 -7.06
N THR A 224 -6.70 2.29 -6.96
CA THR A 224 -5.81 2.47 -8.12
C THR A 224 -5.85 1.26 -9.06
N GLY A 225 -5.87 0.05 -8.51
CA GLY A 225 -5.88 -1.19 -9.29
C GLY A 225 -7.06 -1.24 -10.27
N THR A 226 -8.28 -0.97 -9.78
CA THR A 226 -9.49 -0.94 -10.60
C THR A 226 -9.41 0.14 -11.68
N MET A 227 -8.95 1.35 -11.33
CA MET A 227 -8.77 2.42 -12.33
C MET A 227 -7.82 2.02 -13.45
N MET A 228 -6.68 1.42 -13.11
CA MET A 228 -5.71 0.92 -14.10
C MET A 228 -6.30 -0.18 -15.00
N GLU A 229 -7.06 -1.12 -14.44
CA GLU A 229 -7.73 -2.17 -15.23
C GLU A 229 -8.69 -1.58 -16.25
N ARG A 230 -9.52 -0.64 -15.83
CA ARG A 230 -10.49 0.04 -16.71
C ARG A 230 -9.83 0.85 -17.81
N VAL A 231 -8.70 1.50 -17.51
CA VAL A 231 -7.92 2.22 -18.55
C VAL A 231 -7.22 1.25 -19.48
N SER A 232 -6.61 0.18 -18.99
CA SER A 232 -5.95 -0.83 -19.80
C SER A 232 -6.91 -1.55 -20.77
N SER A 233 -8.12 -1.86 -20.31
CA SER A 233 -9.15 -2.49 -21.13
C SER A 233 -9.75 -1.54 -22.19
N GLY A 234 -9.63 -0.21 -21.99
CA GLY A 234 -10.27 0.82 -22.82
C GLY A 234 -11.70 1.17 -22.38
N GLU A 235 -12.16 0.64 -21.25
CA GLU A 235 -13.42 1.04 -20.65
C GLU A 235 -13.37 2.52 -20.21
N ASN A 236 -12.25 2.93 -19.62
CA ASN A 236 -11.89 4.33 -19.46
C ASN A 236 -10.71 4.70 -20.37
N LEU A 237 -10.64 5.95 -20.79
CA LEU A 237 -9.59 6.47 -21.68
C LEU A 237 -8.43 7.07 -20.89
N ILE A 238 -8.74 7.77 -19.81
CA ILE A 238 -7.78 8.47 -18.94
C ILE A 238 -8.18 8.24 -17.49
N GLY A 239 -7.17 8.08 -16.63
CA GLY A 239 -7.31 8.14 -15.18
C GLY A 239 -6.39 9.21 -14.61
N PHE A 240 -6.83 9.90 -13.55
CA PHE A 240 -5.99 10.85 -12.82
C PHE A 240 -6.02 10.56 -11.31
N ASN A 241 -5.09 11.16 -10.57
CA ASN A 241 -4.80 10.83 -9.18
C ASN A 241 -4.40 9.35 -8.97
N ILE A 242 -3.63 8.80 -9.91
CA ILE A 242 -3.17 7.43 -9.89
C ILE A 242 -1.81 7.34 -9.17
N LEU A 243 -1.62 6.32 -8.34
CA LEU A 243 -0.33 6.05 -7.72
C LEU A 243 0.69 5.61 -8.78
N GLY A 244 1.73 6.41 -8.99
CA GLY A 244 2.74 6.21 -10.03
C GLY A 244 3.50 4.91 -9.87
N SER A 245 3.78 4.47 -8.63
CA SER A 245 4.44 3.19 -8.35
C SER A 245 3.68 2.00 -8.95
N TYR A 246 2.35 2.00 -8.85
CA TYR A 246 1.49 0.96 -9.42
C TYR A 246 1.41 1.08 -10.95
N ALA A 247 1.28 2.32 -11.45
CA ALA A 247 1.25 2.58 -12.89
C ALA A 247 2.55 2.11 -13.57
N GLU A 248 3.70 2.45 -13.00
CA GLU A 248 5.02 2.02 -13.48
C GLU A 248 5.19 0.49 -13.46
N ALA A 249 4.79 -0.16 -12.37
CA ALA A 249 4.87 -1.61 -12.26
C ALA A 249 3.98 -2.31 -13.31
N ARG A 250 2.76 -1.79 -13.53
CA ARG A 250 1.84 -2.34 -14.53
C ARG A 250 2.31 -2.09 -15.95
N ALA A 251 2.76 -0.88 -16.29
CA ALA A 251 3.18 -0.50 -17.63
C ALA A 251 4.34 -1.36 -18.17
N LYS A 252 5.15 -1.97 -17.29
CA LYS A 252 6.20 -2.93 -17.69
C LYS A 252 5.66 -4.14 -18.43
N ASN A 253 4.42 -4.57 -18.09
CA ASN A 253 3.80 -5.77 -18.61
C ASN A 253 2.51 -5.48 -19.40
N ASP A 254 2.10 -4.22 -19.48
CA ASP A 254 0.88 -3.79 -20.17
C ASP A 254 1.19 -2.68 -21.18
N PRO A 255 1.42 -3.02 -22.45
CA PRO A 255 1.77 -2.05 -23.48
C PRO A 255 0.66 -1.05 -23.78
N SER A 256 -0.60 -1.33 -23.36
CA SER A 256 -1.71 -0.43 -23.58
C SER A 256 -1.75 0.74 -22.60
N LEU A 257 -1.09 0.62 -21.43
CA LEU A 257 -1.08 1.64 -20.40
C LEU A 257 0.02 2.67 -20.65
N GLY A 258 -0.35 3.95 -20.75
CA GLY A 258 0.55 5.08 -20.75
C GLY A 258 0.51 5.83 -19.43
N ILE A 259 1.62 6.51 -19.11
CA ILE A 259 1.78 7.32 -17.90
C ILE A 259 2.16 8.72 -18.33
N SER A 260 1.57 9.72 -17.71
CA SER A 260 1.92 11.12 -17.84
C SER A 260 2.08 11.77 -16.47
N TYR A 261 3.22 12.41 -16.26
CA TYR A 261 3.51 13.15 -15.03
C TYR A 261 3.05 14.59 -15.23
N PRO A 262 2.11 15.09 -14.40
CA PRO A 262 1.65 16.50 -14.51
C PRO A 262 2.81 17.47 -14.30
N LYS A 263 2.98 18.42 -15.21
CA LYS A 263 4.10 19.39 -15.18
C LYS A 263 3.77 20.67 -14.40
N ASP A 264 2.48 20.96 -14.23
CA ASP A 264 2.02 22.11 -13.43
C ASP A 264 2.33 21.89 -11.94
N TYR A 265 2.02 20.73 -11.41
CA TYR A 265 2.49 20.17 -10.14
C TYR A 265 2.30 18.65 -10.15
N THR A 266 3.14 17.95 -9.42
CA THR A 266 2.98 16.51 -9.16
C THR A 266 2.96 16.28 -7.66
N LEU A 267 1.82 15.81 -7.13
CA LEU A 267 1.74 15.39 -5.75
C LEU A 267 2.64 14.18 -5.52
N VAL A 268 3.23 14.10 -4.34
CA VAL A 268 4.00 12.93 -3.90
C VAL A 268 3.48 12.48 -2.56
N LEU A 269 3.17 11.20 -2.44
CA LEU A 269 2.81 10.61 -1.16
C LEU A 269 3.88 9.65 -0.66
N SER A 270 3.86 9.41 0.63
CA SER A 270 4.58 8.32 1.28
C SER A 270 3.60 7.47 2.07
N ARG A 271 3.71 6.14 1.95
CA ARG A 271 2.92 5.27 2.82
C ARG A 271 3.46 5.35 4.24
N VAL A 272 2.57 5.55 5.18
CA VAL A 272 2.90 5.63 6.60
C VAL A 272 2.75 4.25 7.22
N SER A 273 3.78 3.80 7.92
CA SER A 273 3.74 2.55 8.70
C SER A 273 4.01 2.83 10.16
N PHE A 274 3.30 2.14 11.06
CA PHE A 274 3.54 2.18 12.49
C PHE A 274 3.20 0.85 13.15
N ILE A 275 3.78 0.60 14.33
CA ILE A 275 3.49 -0.53 15.20
C ILE A 275 2.37 -0.09 16.15
N SER A 276 1.30 -0.86 16.23
CA SER A 276 0.16 -0.65 17.12
C SER A 276 0.53 -0.94 18.59
N GLN A 277 -0.04 -0.18 19.54
CA GLN A 277 0.05 -0.47 20.98
C GLN A 277 -0.84 -1.62 21.37
#